data_8c534168d060473645f677da307c7bbc
#
_entry.id   8c534168d060473645f677da307c7bbc
#
_cell.length_a   1.000
_cell.length_b   1.000
_cell.length_c   1.000
_cell.angle_alpha   90.00
_cell.angle_beta   90.00
_cell.angle_gamma   90.00
#
_symmetry.space_group_name_H-M   'P 1'
#
loop_
_entity.id
_entity.type
_entity.pdbx_description
1 polymer ?
#
loop_
_entity_poly.entity_id
_entity_poly.type
_entity_poly.pdbx_seq_one_letter_code
_entity_poly.pdbx_strand_id
1 'polypeptide(L)'
;MGGKMKGVLGLVALLSLAACEVAGPVDPSSNPPSRPDNLVPIAPPSAAVTSQRSDASRALSVHFQRLQNDLLARGLLRTDGGGPNTTFTDTVLARNFVRIALFDEFVATPTGLRAQPTISRLRRWEQPVRFTVEYGATVPQDQRVEDSQNVRNFVSRLSRVTGQSMSMSDTDPNFHVLILNEDDRLAYGDKLRALVPGIDDTSVRAFLDVPRDTLCLVLAFSIDGTPQYSQAVALIRGEHPDLMRLACIHEELAQGLGLANDSPRARPS
;
A
#
# COMPACT_ATOMS: atom_id res chain seq x y z
N MET A 1 62.41 7.23 -27.91
CA MET A 1 62.70 8.40 -27.09
C MET A 1 61.61 8.40 -26.01
N GLY A 2 61.78 7.97 -24.80
CA GLY A 2 62.88 8.15 -23.86
C GLY A 2 62.36 9.04 -22.72
N GLY A 3 62.26 8.42 -21.55
CA GLY A 3 62.20 9.12 -20.30
C GLY A 3 60.95 8.79 -19.43
N LYS A 4 61.05 8.32 -18.33
CA LYS A 4 61.90 7.94 -17.20
C LYS A 4 60.99 7.73 -15.98
N MET A 5 61.07 6.56 -15.43
CA MET A 5 60.62 6.20 -14.07
C MET A 5 61.23 7.13 -13.02
N LYS A 6 60.45 7.52 -12.01
CA LYS A 6 60.95 7.88 -10.66
C LYS A 6 59.94 7.35 -9.62
N GLY A 7 60.45 6.45 -8.81
CA GLY A 7 59.87 5.98 -7.56
C GLY A 7 60.22 6.92 -6.40
N VAL A 8 59.39 6.90 -5.39
CA VAL A 8 59.67 7.39 -4.03
C VAL A 8 58.87 6.48 -3.09
N LEU A 9 59.53 5.66 -2.40
CA LEU A 9 59.96 5.65 -1.00
C LEU A 9 58.78 5.65 0.02
N GLY A 10 58.81 4.55 0.77
CA GLY A 10 57.89 4.24 1.84
C GLY A 10 58.07 5.13 3.07
N LEU A 11 57.03 5.19 3.86
CA LEU A 11 57.07 5.69 5.24
C LEU A 11 56.44 4.62 6.14
N VAL A 12 57.30 4.03 6.97
CA VAL A 12 56.98 3.14 8.07
C VAL A 12 56.44 4.02 9.20
N ALA A 13 55.23 3.82 9.63
CA ALA A 13 54.71 4.43 10.86
C ALA A 13 54.68 3.39 11.98
N LEU A 14 55.42 3.68 13.03
CA LEU A 14 55.57 2.86 14.22
C LEU A 14 54.27 2.73 15.01
N LEU A 15 54.00 1.48 15.44
CA LEU A 15 53.00 1.17 16.46
C LEU A 15 53.50 1.70 17.82
N SER A 16 52.72 2.55 18.45
CA SER A 16 52.80 2.84 19.87
C SER A 16 51.83 1.96 20.65
N LEU A 17 52.37 1.00 21.40
CA LEU A 17 51.60 0.26 22.41
C LEU A 17 51.29 1.20 23.56
N ALA A 18 50.01 1.52 23.78
CA ALA A 18 49.56 2.15 25.01
C ALA A 18 49.31 1.07 26.08
N ALA A 19 49.89 1.26 27.22
CA ALA A 19 49.88 0.37 28.38
C ALA A 19 48.46 0.21 28.95
N CYS A 20 48.11 -1.02 29.33
CA CYS A 20 46.98 -1.31 30.20
C CYS A 20 47.23 -0.73 31.58
N GLU A 21 46.43 0.23 32.02
CA GLU A 21 46.33 0.59 33.44
C GLU A 21 45.59 -0.54 34.18
N VAL A 22 46.27 -1.08 35.16
CA VAL A 22 45.71 -2.09 36.08
C VAL A 22 44.73 -1.37 37.01
N ALA A 23 43.44 -1.72 36.89
CA ALA A 23 42.43 -1.28 37.83
C ALA A 23 42.76 -1.81 39.23
N GLY A 24 42.85 -0.92 40.19
CA GLY A 24 43.05 -1.25 41.61
C GLY A 24 41.90 -2.06 42.19
N PRO A 25 42.08 -2.71 43.35
CA PRO A 25 41.06 -3.57 43.96
C PRO A 25 39.80 -2.76 44.28
N VAL A 26 38.67 -3.22 43.78
CA VAL A 26 37.36 -2.64 44.08
C VAL A 26 36.98 -3.02 45.51
N ASP A 27 36.73 -2.06 46.38
CA ASP A 27 36.25 -2.28 47.73
C ASP A 27 34.81 -2.87 47.70
N PRO A 28 34.54 -4.06 48.23
CA PRO A 28 33.24 -4.72 48.17
C PRO A 28 32.18 -4.12 49.12
N SER A 29 32.47 -2.99 49.75
CA SER A 29 31.64 -2.42 50.84
C SER A 29 30.79 -1.21 50.46
N SER A 30 30.67 -0.83 49.18
CA SER A 30 29.74 0.22 48.79
C SER A 30 28.35 -0.31 48.55
N ASN A 31 27.45 -0.13 49.50
CA ASN A 31 26.02 -0.30 49.26
C ASN A 31 25.61 0.55 48.07
N PRO A 32 24.83 -0.01 47.09
CA PRO A 32 24.28 0.79 46.01
C PRO A 32 23.44 1.93 46.59
N PRO A 33 23.48 3.12 45.98
CA PRO A 33 22.68 4.25 46.45
C PRO A 33 21.19 3.86 46.48
N SER A 34 20.49 4.23 47.53
CA SER A 34 19.08 4.00 47.70
C SER A 34 18.31 4.58 46.50
N ARG A 35 17.41 3.79 45.96
CA ARG A 35 16.56 4.15 44.83
C ARG A 35 15.78 5.43 45.16
N PRO A 36 15.75 6.46 44.31
CA PRO A 36 14.93 7.64 44.53
C PRO A 36 13.47 7.27 44.71
N ASP A 37 12.84 7.74 45.79
CA ASP A 37 11.42 7.43 46.12
C ASP A 37 10.37 8.04 45.18
N ASN A 38 10.81 8.78 44.13
CA ASN A 38 9.95 9.52 43.21
C ASN A 38 9.78 8.84 41.84
N LEU A 39 10.16 7.59 41.67
CA LEU A 39 9.84 6.88 40.44
C LEU A 39 8.37 6.46 40.49
N VAL A 40 7.52 7.30 39.91
CA VAL A 40 6.17 6.88 39.54
C VAL A 40 6.28 5.59 38.72
N PRO A 41 5.61 4.48 39.08
CA PRO A 41 5.63 3.28 38.26
C PRO A 41 5.15 3.66 36.87
N ILE A 42 6.02 3.53 35.85
CA ILE A 42 5.56 3.59 34.46
C ILE A 42 4.65 2.40 34.30
N ALA A 43 3.35 2.65 34.22
CA ALA A 43 2.40 1.62 33.87
C ALA A 43 2.90 0.94 32.60
N PRO A 44 2.93 -0.41 32.54
CA PRO A 44 3.28 -1.10 31.30
C PRO A 44 2.41 -0.53 30.20
N PRO A 45 2.94 -0.28 28.99
CA PRO A 45 2.12 0.19 27.87
C PRO A 45 0.92 -0.74 27.80
N SER A 46 -0.27 -0.15 27.89
CA SER A 46 -1.53 -0.89 27.74
C SER A 46 -1.38 -1.70 26.48
N ALA A 47 -1.36 -3.03 26.60
CA ALA A 47 -1.33 -3.90 25.44
C ALA A 47 -2.48 -3.44 24.55
N ALA A 48 -2.17 -2.95 23.36
CA ALA A 48 -3.17 -2.58 22.38
C ALA A 48 -4.09 -3.80 22.27
N VAL A 49 -5.34 -3.65 22.68
CA VAL A 49 -6.34 -4.71 22.53
C VAL A 49 -6.48 -4.87 21.02
N THR A 50 -5.79 -5.85 20.47
CA THR A 50 -6.00 -6.28 19.10
C THR A 50 -7.42 -6.81 19.10
N SER A 51 -8.35 -6.05 18.55
CA SER A 51 -9.73 -6.48 18.49
C SER A 51 -9.76 -7.79 17.69
N GLN A 52 -10.33 -8.85 18.28
CA GLN A 52 -10.34 -10.15 17.62
C GLN A 52 -11.25 -10.06 16.40
N ARG A 53 -10.79 -10.62 15.29
CA ARG A 53 -11.60 -10.78 14.08
C ARG A 53 -12.81 -11.66 14.35
N SER A 54 -13.96 -11.27 13.77
CA SER A 54 -15.20 -12.06 13.82
C SER A 54 -15.06 -13.41 13.09
N ASP A 55 -16.02 -14.31 13.33
CA ASP A 55 -16.13 -15.55 12.55
C ASP A 55 -16.35 -15.27 11.07
N ALA A 56 -17.09 -14.21 10.73
CA ALA A 56 -17.31 -13.76 9.35
C ALA A 56 -15.99 -13.39 8.67
N SER A 57 -15.18 -12.55 9.31
CA SER A 57 -13.86 -12.16 8.79
C SER A 57 -12.92 -13.36 8.65
N ARG A 58 -12.93 -14.30 9.63
CA ARG A 58 -12.15 -15.55 9.53
C ARG A 58 -12.61 -16.43 8.36
N ALA A 59 -13.92 -16.54 8.15
CA ALA A 59 -14.49 -17.31 7.05
C ALA A 59 -14.12 -16.71 5.69
N LEU A 60 -14.06 -15.37 5.57
CA LEU A 60 -13.58 -14.69 4.37
C LEU A 60 -12.12 -15.02 4.10
N SER A 61 -11.23 -15.04 5.09
CA SER A 61 -9.84 -15.44 4.88
C SER A 61 -9.72 -16.85 4.32
N VAL A 62 -10.50 -17.79 4.83
CA VAL A 62 -10.53 -19.16 4.31
C VAL A 62 -11.04 -19.20 2.86
N HIS A 63 -12.06 -18.40 2.55
CA HIS A 63 -12.60 -18.29 1.20
C HIS A 63 -11.56 -17.74 0.21
N PHE A 64 -10.90 -16.63 0.54
CA PHE A 64 -9.91 -16.02 -0.33
C PHE A 64 -8.64 -16.86 -0.46
N GLN A 65 -8.26 -17.59 0.57
CA GLN A 65 -7.16 -18.56 0.44
C GLN A 65 -7.47 -19.66 -0.58
N ARG A 66 -8.70 -20.20 -0.58
CA ARG A 66 -9.12 -21.18 -1.59
C ARG A 66 -9.19 -20.58 -2.98
N LEU A 67 -9.71 -19.36 -3.09
CA LEU A 67 -9.78 -18.63 -4.36
C LEU A 67 -8.37 -18.38 -4.94
N GLN A 68 -7.42 -17.90 -4.12
CA GLN A 68 -6.05 -17.72 -4.57
C GLN A 68 -5.43 -19.01 -5.08
N ASN A 69 -5.63 -20.12 -4.37
CA ASN A 69 -5.10 -21.42 -4.77
C ASN A 69 -5.71 -21.89 -6.11
N ASP A 70 -7.01 -21.68 -6.34
CA ASP A 70 -7.67 -21.97 -7.62
C ASP A 70 -7.12 -21.09 -8.75
N LEU A 71 -7.00 -19.79 -8.52
CA LEU A 71 -6.43 -18.86 -9.51
C LEU A 71 -4.99 -19.20 -9.88
N LEU A 72 -4.16 -19.57 -8.91
CA LEU A 72 -2.79 -20.02 -9.14
C LEU A 72 -2.75 -21.31 -9.96
N ALA A 73 -3.58 -22.30 -9.59
CA ALA A 73 -3.65 -23.58 -10.30
C ALA A 73 -4.10 -23.41 -11.77
N ARG A 74 -4.91 -22.40 -12.06
CA ARG A 74 -5.40 -22.06 -13.41
C ARG A 74 -4.50 -21.07 -14.16
N GLY A 75 -3.42 -20.60 -13.55
CA GLY A 75 -2.52 -19.59 -14.15
C GLY A 75 -3.18 -18.22 -14.36
N LEU A 76 -4.19 -17.90 -13.54
CA LEU A 76 -4.95 -16.64 -13.60
C LEU A 76 -4.46 -15.59 -12.60
N LEU A 77 -3.53 -15.95 -11.73
CA LEU A 77 -2.86 -15.02 -10.81
C LEU A 77 -1.36 -15.06 -11.08
N ARG A 78 -0.81 -13.93 -11.47
CA ARG A 78 0.60 -13.82 -11.85
C ARG A 78 1.52 -13.82 -10.64
N THR A 79 2.68 -14.47 -10.80
CA THR A 79 3.73 -14.54 -9.78
C THR A 79 5.05 -13.92 -10.26
N ASP A 80 5.12 -13.49 -11.52
CA ASP A 80 6.36 -13.05 -12.18
C ASP A 80 6.53 -11.52 -12.24
N GLY A 81 5.58 -10.76 -11.70
CA GLY A 81 5.64 -9.29 -11.69
C GLY A 81 5.64 -8.61 -13.06
N GLY A 82 5.33 -9.33 -14.13
CA GLY A 82 5.33 -8.80 -15.49
C GLY A 82 6.73 -8.69 -16.09
N GLY A 83 7.46 -9.80 -16.18
CA GLY A 83 8.86 -9.84 -16.63
C GLY A 83 9.14 -9.17 -17.99
N PRO A 84 10.41 -8.88 -18.28
CA PRO A 84 10.84 -8.09 -19.47
C PRO A 84 10.51 -8.75 -20.81
N ASN A 85 10.14 -10.02 -20.81
CA ASN A 85 9.85 -10.79 -22.02
C ASN A 85 8.38 -10.75 -22.45
N THR A 86 7.55 -9.98 -21.80
CA THR A 86 6.16 -9.80 -22.21
C THR A 86 6.12 -8.93 -23.46
N THR A 87 5.94 -9.54 -24.63
CA THR A 87 5.89 -8.83 -25.90
C THR A 87 4.55 -8.10 -26.04
N PHE A 88 4.61 -6.83 -26.36
CA PHE A 88 3.45 -6.02 -26.74
C PHE A 88 3.82 -5.10 -27.89
N THR A 89 2.85 -4.73 -28.70
CA THR A 89 3.02 -3.74 -29.76
C THR A 89 2.37 -2.42 -29.35
N ASP A 90 2.76 -1.32 -29.98
CA ASP A 90 2.14 0.00 -29.83
C ASP A 90 0.62 -0.05 -30.07
N THR A 91 0.19 -0.79 -31.09
CA THR A 91 -1.23 -1.02 -31.40
C THR A 91 -1.97 -1.72 -30.26
N VAL A 92 -1.34 -2.74 -29.64
CA VAL A 92 -1.92 -3.45 -28.49
C VAL A 92 -2.00 -2.52 -27.29
N LEU A 93 -0.95 -1.75 -27.01
CA LEU A 93 -0.94 -0.76 -25.92
C LEU A 93 -2.02 0.31 -26.12
N ALA A 94 -2.12 0.91 -27.29
CA ALA A 94 -3.13 1.92 -27.58
C ALA A 94 -4.56 1.36 -27.41
N ARG A 95 -4.82 0.14 -27.89
CA ARG A 95 -6.11 -0.53 -27.75
C ARG A 95 -6.43 -0.84 -26.27
N ASN A 96 -5.45 -1.30 -25.52
CA ASN A 96 -5.61 -1.57 -24.09
C ASN A 96 -5.86 -0.28 -23.34
N PHE A 97 -5.10 0.78 -23.61
CA PHE A 97 -5.31 2.09 -23.02
C PHE A 97 -6.74 2.60 -23.23
N VAL A 98 -7.27 2.53 -24.47
CA VAL A 98 -8.65 2.92 -24.73
C VAL A 98 -9.64 2.12 -23.89
N ARG A 99 -9.43 0.81 -23.74
CA ARG A 99 -10.33 -0.07 -22.98
C ARG A 99 -10.32 0.19 -21.47
N ILE A 100 -9.16 0.51 -20.91
CA ILE A 100 -8.99 0.64 -19.46
C ILE A 100 -9.08 2.10 -18.99
N ALA A 101 -8.80 3.10 -19.82
CA ALA A 101 -8.80 4.50 -19.42
C ALA A 101 -10.03 5.29 -19.90
N LEU A 102 -10.75 4.81 -20.93
CA LEU A 102 -11.91 5.51 -21.49
C LEU A 102 -13.24 4.79 -21.23
N PHE A 103 -13.25 3.88 -20.26
CA PHE A 103 -14.46 3.23 -19.76
C PHE A 103 -14.44 3.27 -18.24
N ASP A 104 -15.62 3.37 -17.65
CA ASP A 104 -15.83 3.11 -16.22
C ASP A 104 -16.23 1.63 -16.05
N GLU A 105 -15.69 0.98 -15.03
CA GLU A 105 -16.00 -0.42 -14.69
C GLU A 105 -17.40 -0.57 -14.12
N PHE A 106 -17.81 0.39 -13.30
CA PHE A 106 -19.09 0.36 -12.60
C PHE A 106 -20.00 1.50 -13.02
N VAL A 107 -21.30 1.23 -12.98
CA VAL A 107 -22.36 2.25 -13.03
C VAL A 107 -23.03 2.36 -11.68
N ALA A 108 -23.27 3.59 -11.23
CA ALA A 108 -24.06 3.85 -10.03
C ALA A 108 -25.53 3.48 -10.28
N THR A 109 -26.13 2.75 -9.34
CA THR A 109 -27.55 2.41 -9.32
C THR A 109 -28.14 2.83 -7.97
N PRO A 110 -29.46 2.91 -7.82
CA PRO A 110 -30.08 3.21 -6.52
C PRO A 110 -29.70 2.21 -5.41
N THR A 111 -29.29 1.00 -5.79
CA THR A 111 -28.92 -0.08 -4.84
C THR A 111 -27.43 -0.26 -4.67
N GLY A 112 -26.57 0.56 -5.29
CA GLY A 112 -25.11 0.48 -5.20
C GLY A 112 -24.42 0.52 -6.55
N LEU A 113 -23.20 0.00 -6.65
CA LEU A 113 -22.44 -0.11 -7.90
C LEU A 113 -22.76 -1.45 -8.59
N ARG A 114 -22.93 -1.40 -9.91
CA ARG A 114 -23.08 -2.58 -10.75
C ARG A 114 -21.95 -2.62 -11.77
N ALA A 115 -21.23 -3.73 -11.84
CA ALA A 115 -20.21 -3.95 -12.86
C ALA A 115 -20.84 -3.92 -14.28
N GLN A 116 -20.53 -2.88 -15.02
CA GLN A 116 -20.98 -2.66 -16.39
C GLN A 116 -20.06 -1.64 -17.05
N PRO A 117 -19.14 -2.07 -17.91
CA PRO A 117 -18.27 -1.15 -18.63
C PRO A 117 -19.10 -0.13 -19.44
N THR A 118 -18.91 1.14 -19.17
CA THR A 118 -19.56 2.25 -19.87
C THR A 118 -18.53 3.24 -20.40
N ILE A 119 -18.82 3.80 -21.59
CA ILE A 119 -17.94 4.81 -22.17
C ILE A 119 -17.84 6.00 -21.22
N SER A 120 -16.61 6.39 -20.95
CA SER A 120 -16.25 7.49 -20.06
C SER A 120 -15.25 8.42 -20.73
N ARG A 121 -14.90 9.50 -20.05
CA ARG A 121 -13.86 10.43 -20.50
C ARG A 121 -12.56 10.12 -19.77
N LEU A 122 -11.43 10.46 -20.40
CA LEU A 122 -10.14 10.37 -19.76
C LEU A 122 -10.12 11.27 -18.51
N ARG A 123 -9.77 10.68 -17.37
CA ARG A 123 -9.53 11.40 -16.12
C ARG A 123 -8.06 11.27 -15.73
N ARG A 124 -7.55 12.26 -15.02
CA ARG A 124 -6.14 12.27 -14.61
C ARG A 124 -5.91 13.16 -13.39
N TRP A 125 -4.81 12.91 -12.73
CA TRP A 125 -4.27 13.82 -11.72
C TRP A 125 -3.46 14.94 -12.41
N GLU A 126 -3.71 16.18 -12.02
CA GLU A 126 -2.93 17.35 -12.43
C GLU A 126 -2.12 17.93 -11.26
N GLN A 127 -2.45 17.51 -10.05
CA GLN A 127 -1.74 17.84 -8.82
C GLN A 127 -0.87 16.67 -8.38
N PRO A 128 0.16 16.90 -7.53
CA PRO A 128 0.90 15.82 -6.88
C PRO A 128 -0.03 14.85 -6.13
N VAL A 129 0.21 13.54 -6.27
CA VAL A 129 -0.57 12.52 -5.58
C VAL A 129 0.14 12.15 -4.28
N ARG A 130 -0.53 12.35 -3.16
CA ARG A 130 -0.02 12.06 -1.82
C ARG A 130 -0.78 10.90 -1.22
N PHE A 131 -0.09 9.76 -1.14
CA PHE A 131 -0.65 8.51 -0.65
C PHE A 131 -0.49 8.40 0.86
N THR A 132 -1.53 7.92 1.54
CA THR A 132 -1.44 7.40 2.90
C THR A 132 -1.99 5.99 2.96
N VAL A 133 -1.52 5.19 3.92
CA VAL A 133 -2.04 3.83 4.16
C VAL A 133 -2.65 3.78 5.55
N GLU A 134 -3.89 3.37 5.62
CA GLU A 134 -4.59 3.17 6.87
C GLU A 134 -5.00 1.72 7.05
N TYR A 135 -4.92 1.26 8.28
CA TYR A 135 -5.23 -0.13 8.64
C TYR A 135 -6.40 -0.19 9.61
N GLY A 136 -7.25 -1.17 9.39
CA GLY A 136 -8.23 -1.57 10.38
C GLY A 136 -7.59 -2.04 11.68
N ALA A 137 -8.30 -1.91 12.80
CA ALA A 137 -7.80 -2.31 14.12
C ALA A 137 -7.48 -3.81 14.18
N THR A 138 -8.19 -4.62 13.41
CA THR A 138 -8.06 -6.09 13.38
C THR A 138 -6.99 -6.61 12.43
N VAL A 139 -6.33 -5.74 11.63
CA VAL A 139 -5.25 -6.14 10.72
C VAL A 139 -3.97 -6.40 11.52
N PRO A 140 -3.32 -7.58 11.37
CA PRO A 140 -2.09 -7.93 12.11
C PRO A 140 -0.92 -6.98 11.81
N GLN A 141 -0.03 -6.82 12.79
CA GLN A 141 1.08 -5.86 12.67
C GLN A 141 2.12 -6.25 11.61
N ASP A 142 2.42 -7.53 11.47
CA ASP A 142 3.31 -8.07 10.44
C ASP A 142 2.77 -7.77 9.03
N GLN A 143 1.49 -8.01 8.82
CA GLN A 143 0.79 -7.66 7.57
C GLN A 143 0.87 -6.15 7.28
N ARG A 144 0.66 -5.28 8.29
CA ARG A 144 0.78 -3.82 8.12
C ARG A 144 2.17 -3.41 7.62
N VAL A 145 3.22 -4.03 8.15
CA VAL A 145 4.61 -3.74 7.74
C VAL A 145 4.83 -4.12 6.29
N GLU A 146 4.43 -5.34 5.90
CA GLU A 146 4.56 -5.85 4.54
C GLU A 146 3.77 -5.00 3.54
N ASP A 147 2.50 -4.76 3.80
CA ASP A 147 1.62 -4.00 2.92
C ASP A 147 2.08 -2.54 2.76
N SER A 148 2.54 -1.90 3.84
CA SER A 148 3.13 -0.56 3.77
C SER A 148 4.36 -0.53 2.86
N GLN A 149 5.18 -1.57 2.89
CA GLN A 149 6.35 -1.66 2.00
C GLN A 149 5.92 -1.87 0.55
N ASN A 150 4.93 -2.72 0.31
CA ASN A 150 4.37 -2.99 -1.02
C ASN A 150 3.78 -1.72 -1.64
N VAL A 151 2.99 -0.97 -0.90
CA VAL A 151 2.44 0.32 -1.36
C VAL A 151 3.56 1.31 -1.67
N ARG A 152 4.53 1.52 -0.77
CA ARG A 152 5.67 2.43 -1.01
C ARG A 152 6.45 2.08 -2.27
N ASN A 153 6.75 0.80 -2.44
CA ASN A 153 7.50 0.32 -3.61
C ASN A 153 6.74 0.59 -4.91
N PHE A 154 5.44 0.33 -4.90
CA PHE A 154 4.61 0.51 -6.08
C PHE A 154 4.40 1.99 -6.41
N VAL A 155 4.11 2.85 -5.43
CA VAL A 155 4.02 4.31 -5.59
C VAL A 155 5.32 4.87 -6.18
N SER A 156 6.47 4.46 -5.64
CA SER A 156 7.78 4.86 -6.16
C SER A 156 8.00 4.40 -7.60
N ARG A 157 7.58 3.19 -7.95
CA ARG A 157 7.62 2.68 -9.32
C ARG A 157 6.73 3.48 -10.25
N LEU A 158 5.46 3.72 -9.86
CA LEU A 158 4.51 4.50 -10.65
C LEU A 158 5.01 5.93 -10.91
N SER A 159 5.53 6.60 -9.87
CA SER A 159 6.09 7.95 -10.03
C SER A 159 7.21 7.98 -11.07
N ARG A 160 8.13 7.00 -11.03
CA ARG A 160 9.25 6.94 -12.01
C ARG A 160 8.79 6.67 -13.44
N VAL A 161 7.81 5.77 -13.64
CA VAL A 161 7.41 5.36 -14.99
C VAL A 161 6.43 6.33 -15.65
N THR A 162 5.67 7.08 -14.85
CA THR A 162 4.69 8.05 -15.36
C THR A 162 5.21 9.48 -15.42
N GLY A 163 6.26 9.80 -14.64
CA GLY A 163 6.72 11.17 -14.44
C GLY A 163 5.80 12.03 -13.57
N GLN A 164 4.65 11.48 -13.09
CA GLN A 164 3.76 12.17 -12.18
C GLN A 164 4.39 12.22 -10.78
N SER A 165 4.30 13.38 -10.14
CA SER A 165 4.76 13.52 -8.75
C SER A 165 3.87 12.70 -7.81
N MET A 166 4.45 11.67 -7.21
CA MET A 166 3.78 10.78 -6.26
C MET A 166 4.66 10.54 -5.04
N SER A 167 4.09 10.61 -3.85
CA SER A 167 4.80 10.40 -2.59
C SER A 167 3.91 9.78 -1.52
N MET A 168 4.52 9.14 -0.53
CA MET A 168 3.84 8.80 0.72
C MET A 168 3.78 10.05 1.60
N SER A 169 2.64 10.33 2.20
CA SER A 169 2.44 11.49 3.07
C SER A 169 1.30 11.24 4.04
N ASP A 170 1.55 11.49 5.32
CA ASP A 170 0.50 11.49 6.35
C ASP A 170 -0.06 12.90 6.58
N THR A 171 0.52 13.90 5.91
CA THR A 171 0.06 15.28 5.95
C THR A 171 -0.66 15.62 4.65
N ASP A 172 -1.94 15.97 4.75
CA ASP A 172 -2.79 16.35 3.61
C ASP A 172 -2.76 15.32 2.45
N PRO A 173 -3.01 14.01 2.71
CA PRO A 173 -3.10 13.00 1.66
C PRO A 173 -4.33 13.25 0.78
N ASN A 174 -4.23 12.86 -0.49
CA ASN A 174 -5.34 12.89 -1.44
C ASN A 174 -5.60 11.54 -2.11
N PHE A 175 -4.81 10.52 -1.75
CA PHE A 175 -5.05 9.13 -2.12
C PHE A 175 -4.93 8.25 -0.87
N HIS A 176 -6.06 7.71 -0.41
CA HIS A 176 -6.13 6.87 0.79
C HIS A 176 -6.16 5.39 0.41
N VAL A 177 -5.22 4.61 0.90
CA VAL A 177 -5.20 3.15 0.76
C VAL A 177 -5.67 2.55 2.07
N LEU A 178 -6.87 2.00 2.09
CA LEU A 178 -7.52 1.45 3.27
C LEU A 178 -7.42 -0.08 3.25
N ILE A 179 -6.63 -0.65 4.15
CA ILE A 179 -6.51 -2.11 4.31
C ILE A 179 -7.33 -2.50 5.52
N LEU A 180 -8.51 -3.06 5.27
CA LEU A 180 -9.53 -3.29 6.28
C LEU A 180 -10.02 -4.74 6.23
N ASN A 181 -10.14 -5.37 7.40
CA ASN A 181 -10.93 -6.59 7.52
C ASN A 181 -12.43 -6.26 7.51
N GLU A 182 -13.28 -7.25 7.36
CA GLU A 182 -14.74 -7.10 7.27
C GLU A 182 -15.30 -6.29 8.45
N ASP A 183 -14.84 -6.61 9.67
CA ASP A 183 -15.29 -5.91 10.89
C ASP A 183 -14.93 -4.42 10.88
N ASP A 184 -13.72 -4.11 10.43
CA ASP A 184 -13.23 -2.73 10.33
C ASP A 184 -13.98 -1.96 9.25
N ARG A 185 -14.24 -2.60 8.10
CA ARG A 185 -14.91 -2.02 6.94
C ARG A 185 -16.36 -1.63 7.25
N LEU A 186 -17.10 -2.52 7.88
CA LEU A 186 -18.52 -2.28 8.23
C LEU A 186 -18.68 -1.07 9.17
N ALA A 187 -17.67 -0.77 9.98
CA ALA A 187 -17.67 0.37 10.89
C ALA A 187 -17.06 1.65 10.30
N TYR A 188 -16.64 1.63 9.02
CA TYR A 188 -15.80 2.71 8.46
C TYR A 188 -16.59 3.89 7.87
N GLY A 189 -17.91 3.86 7.85
CA GLY A 189 -18.77 4.82 7.14
C GLY A 189 -18.53 6.29 7.52
N ASP A 190 -18.52 6.61 8.80
CA ASP A 190 -18.31 8.00 9.26
C ASP A 190 -16.89 8.49 8.93
N LYS A 191 -15.90 7.61 9.07
CA LYS A 191 -14.52 7.93 8.73
C LYS A 191 -14.35 8.15 7.24
N LEU A 192 -15.01 7.34 6.40
CA LEU A 192 -15.00 7.54 4.95
C LEU A 192 -15.56 8.92 4.56
N ARG A 193 -16.65 9.34 5.19
CA ARG A 193 -17.23 10.68 4.98
C ARG A 193 -16.29 11.81 5.43
N ALA A 194 -15.52 11.58 6.48
CA ALA A 194 -14.51 12.54 6.94
C ALA A 194 -13.30 12.62 5.97
N LEU A 195 -12.88 11.48 5.40
CA LEU A 195 -11.80 11.42 4.43
C LEU A 195 -12.17 12.06 3.09
N VAL A 196 -13.42 11.90 2.67
CA VAL A 196 -13.93 12.43 1.39
C VAL A 196 -15.13 13.33 1.66
N PRO A 197 -14.92 14.60 2.00
CA PRO A 197 -16.02 15.54 2.20
C PRO A 197 -16.90 15.65 0.95
N GLY A 198 -18.20 15.46 1.12
CA GLY A 198 -19.17 15.50 0.02
C GLY A 198 -19.35 14.16 -0.72
N ILE A 199 -18.73 13.07 -0.27
CA ILE A 199 -19.02 11.74 -0.82
C ILE A 199 -20.51 11.42 -0.74
N ASP A 200 -21.06 10.93 -1.83
CA ASP A 200 -22.49 10.58 -1.89
C ASP A 200 -22.79 9.26 -1.17
N ASP A 201 -24.06 9.10 -0.75
CA ASP A 201 -24.49 7.92 -0.02
C ASP A 201 -24.40 6.62 -0.82
N THR A 202 -24.45 6.68 -2.13
CA THR A 202 -24.30 5.49 -2.99
C THR A 202 -22.86 4.99 -2.96
N SER A 203 -21.90 5.90 -3.04
CA SER A 203 -20.48 5.59 -2.90
C SER A 203 -20.14 5.03 -1.50
N VAL A 204 -20.72 5.61 -0.45
CA VAL A 204 -20.54 5.09 0.93
C VAL A 204 -21.13 3.68 1.05
N ARG A 205 -22.34 3.44 0.55
CA ARG A 205 -22.94 2.09 0.53
C ARG A 205 -22.11 1.12 -0.28
N ALA A 206 -21.64 1.50 -1.46
CA ALA A 206 -20.79 0.65 -2.29
C ALA A 206 -19.52 0.21 -1.53
N PHE A 207 -18.94 1.10 -0.74
CA PHE A 207 -17.79 0.78 0.11
C PHE A 207 -18.16 -0.13 1.29
N LEU A 208 -19.30 0.13 1.96
CA LEU A 208 -19.72 -0.64 3.13
C LEU A 208 -20.30 -2.01 2.77
N ASP A 209 -20.91 -2.16 1.61
CA ASP A 209 -21.64 -3.36 1.18
C ASP A 209 -20.94 -4.07 0.00
N VAL A 210 -19.59 -3.96 -0.07
CA VAL A 210 -18.80 -4.61 -1.14
C VAL A 210 -19.08 -6.12 -1.17
N PRO A 211 -19.62 -6.66 -2.29
CA PRO A 211 -19.84 -8.08 -2.42
C PRO A 211 -18.56 -8.90 -2.30
N ARG A 212 -18.70 -10.15 -1.91
CA ARG A 212 -17.55 -11.04 -1.70
C ARG A 212 -16.77 -11.35 -2.98
N ASP A 213 -17.41 -11.29 -4.13
CA ASP A 213 -16.83 -11.49 -5.46
C ASP A 213 -16.14 -10.24 -6.00
N THR A 214 -16.38 -9.05 -5.42
CA THR A 214 -15.57 -7.86 -5.64
C THR A 214 -14.35 -7.93 -4.70
N LEU A 215 -13.19 -8.19 -5.27
CA LEU A 215 -11.97 -8.44 -4.49
C LEU A 215 -11.44 -7.17 -3.84
N CYS A 216 -11.38 -6.10 -4.61
CA CYS A 216 -10.95 -4.77 -4.17
C CYS A 216 -11.78 -3.69 -4.89
N LEU A 217 -11.61 -2.44 -4.50
CA LEU A 217 -12.39 -1.33 -5.06
C LEU A 217 -11.63 -0.03 -4.89
N VAL A 218 -11.57 0.82 -5.91
CA VAL A 218 -11.17 2.22 -5.77
C VAL A 218 -12.31 3.15 -6.18
N LEU A 219 -12.52 4.16 -5.36
CA LEU A 219 -13.38 5.30 -5.66
C LEU A 219 -12.49 6.51 -5.89
N ALA A 220 -12.50 7.07 -7.09
CA ALA A 220 -11.75 8.27 -7.44
C ALA A 220 -12.70 9.40 -7.82
N PHE A 221 -12.47 10.56 -7.22
CA PHE A 221 -13.35 11.71 -7.29
C PHE A 221 -12.69 12.83 -8.08
N SER A 222 -13.42 13.35 -9.05
CA SER A 222 -12.98 14.50 -9.85
C SER A 222 -13.51 15.82 -9.28
N ILE A 223 -12.79 16.90 -9.52
CA ILE A 223 -13.33 18.25 -9.32
C ILE A 223 -14.55 18.42 -10.22
N ASP A 224 -15.63 18.96 -9.65
CA ASP A 224 -16.90 19.12 -10.33
C ASP A 224 -16.75 19.74 -11.74
N GLY A 225 -17.39 19.09 -12.71
CA GLY A 225 -17.39 19.53 -14.11
C GLY A 225 -16.07 19.28 -14.87
N THR A 226 -15.01 18.78 -14.22
CA THR A 226 -13.69 18.57 -14.85
C THR A 226 -13.32 17.08 -14.93
N PRO A 227 -12.36 16.68 -15.77
CA PRO A 227 -11.77 15.34 -15.74
C PRO A 227 -10.60 15.21 -14.75
N GLN A 228 -10.35 16.23 -13.94
CA GLN A 228 -9.23 16.26 -13.00
C GLN A 228 -9.60 15.57 -11.70
N TYR A 229 -8.85 14.53 -11.34
CA TYR A 229 -8.98 13.91 -10.02
C TYR A 229 -8.48 14.82 -8.91
N SER A 230 -9.18 14.82 -7.81
CA SER A 230 -8.83 15.56 -6.58
C SER A 230 -8.59 14.61 -5.41
N GLN A 231 -9.26 13.47 -5.36
CA GLN A 231 -9.20 12.52 -4.25
C GLN A 231 -9.48 11.10 -4.72
N ALA A 232 -8.88 10.12 -4.04
CA ALA A 232 -9.20 8.72 -4.24
C ALA A 232 -9.11 7.92 -2.94
N VAL A 233 -9.93 6.87 -2.85
CA VAL A 233 -9.95 5.91 -1.74
C VAL A 233 -9.95 4.50 -2.31
N ALA A 234 -8.88 3.75 -2.06
CA ALA A 234 -8.79 2.33 -2.41
C ALA A 234 -9.11 1.46 -1.19
N LEU A 235 -9.99 0.49 -1.35
CA LEU A 235 -10.31 -0.54 -0.37
C LEU A 235 -9.62 -1.84 -0.75
N ILE A 236 -8.72 -2.30 0.11
CA ILE A 236 -8.07 -3.60 0.02
C ILE A 236 -8.55 -4.45 1.20
N ARG A 237 -9.05 -5.64 0.92
CA ARG A 237 -9.49 -6.54 2.00
C ARG A 237 -8.29 -7.09 2.76
N GLY A 238 -8.27 -6.88 4.07
CA GLY A 238 -7.23 -7.42 4.95
C GLY A 238 -7.23 -8.95 5.03
N GLU A 239 -8.36 -9.59 4.69
CA GLU A 239 -8.52 -11.06 4.64
C GLU A 239 -7.82 -11.72 3.47
N HIS A 240 -7.41 -10.98 2.45
CA HIS A 240 -6.71 -11.55 1.31
C HIS A 240 -5.38 -12.18 1.71
N PRO A 241 -5.00 -13.33 1.15
CA PRO A 241 -3.63 -13.82 1.21
C PRO A 241 -2.67 -12.84 0.50
N ASP A 242 -1.39 -12.92 0.84
CA ASP A 242 -0.37 -11.93 0.46
C ASP A 242 -0.33 -11.61 -1.03
N LEU A 243 -0.34 -12.63 -1.89
CA LEU A 243 -0.26 -12.42 -3.33
C LEU A 243 -1.53 -11.77 -3.92
N MET A 244 -2.71 -12.16 -3.43
CA MET A 244 -3.97 -11.55 -3.84
C MET A 244 -4.06 -10.10 -3.34
N ARG A 245 -3.60 -9.84 -2.11
CA ARG A 245 -3.55 -8.50 -1.54
C ARG A 245 -2.58 -7.60 -2.30
N LEU A 246 -1.40 -8.13 -2.68
CA LEU A 246 -0.44 -7.42 -3.53
C LEU A 246 -1.03 -7.10 -4.92
N ALA A 247 -1.77 -8.04 -5.52
CA ALA A 247 -2.45 -7.81 -6.79
C ALA A 247 -3.46 -6.66 -6.67
N CYS A 248 -4.31 -6.68 -5.64
CA CYS A 248 -5.25 -5.58 -5.35
C CYS A 248 -4.55 -4.23 -5.11
N ILE A 249 -3.43 -4.20 -4.38
CA ILE A 249 -2.65 -2.96 -4.21
C ILE A 249 -2.20 -2.41 -5.57
N HIS A 250 -1.69 -3.26 -6.45
CA HIS A 250 -1.24 -2.81 -7.78
C HIS A 250 -2.40 -2.34 -8.65
N GLU A 251 -3.50 -3.09 -8.64
CA GLU A 251 -4.70 -2.81 -9.42
C GLU A 251 -5.33 -1.49 -9.00
N GLU A 252 -5.72 -1.35 -7.74
CA GLU A 252 -6.47 -0.19 -7.26
C GLU A 252 -5.66 1.11 -7.29
N LEU A 253 -4.34 1.04 -7.07
CA LEU A 253 -3.50 2.23 -7.22
C LEU A 253 -3.40 2.65 -8.68
N ALA A 254 -3.30 1.71 -9.62
CA ALA A 254 -3.25 2.02 -11.04
C ALA A 254 -4.62 2.53 -11.56
N GLN A 255 -5.73 1.92 -11.14
CA GLN A 255 -7.08 2.36 -11.50
C GLN A 255 -7.36 3.76 -10.94
N GLY A 256 -7.01 4.03 -9.69
CA GLY A 256 -7.18 5.35 -9.07
C GLY A 256 -6.31 6.45 -9.70
N LEU A 257 -5.32 6.09 -10.53
CA LEU A 257 -4.54 7.04 -11.32
C LEU A 257 -5.15 7.35 -12.70
N GLY A 258 -6.24 6.69 -13.08
CA GLY A 258 -6.96 6.96 -14.33
C GLY A 258 -7.14 5.75 -15.24
N LEU A 259 -6.76 4.55 -14.81
CA LEU A 259 -7.02 3.30 -15.52
C LEU A 259 -8.31 2.64 -14.97
N ALA A 260 -9.44 3.35 -15.06
CA ALA A 260 -10.65 3.14 -14.28
C ALA A 260 -11.48 1.90 -14.65
N ASN A 261 -11.01 1.04 -15.55
CA ASN A 261 -11.77 -0.14 -15.98
C ASN A 261 -10.88 -1.37 -16.12
N ASP A 262 -11.38 -2.48 -15.63
CA ASP A 262 -10.82 -3.78 -15.92
C ASP A 262 -11.25 -4.32 -17.26
N SER A 263 -10.38 -5.05 -17.93
CA SER A 263 -10.71 -5.69 -19.18
C SER A 263 -9.97 -7.01 -19.37
N PRO A 264 -10.67 -8.14 -19.44
CA PRO A 264 -10.04 -9.41 -19.75
C PRO A 264 -9.42 -9.46 -21.16
N ARG A 265 -9.68 -8.43 -21.97
CA ARG A 265 -9.11 -8.25 -23.32
C ARG A 265 -7.87 -7.38 -23.34
N ALA A 266 -7.51 -6.73 -22.23
CA ALA A 266 -6.31 -5.92 -22.12
C ALA A 266 -5.12 -6.82 -21.73
N ARG A 267 -4.62 -7.59 -22.69
CA ARG A 267 -3.47 -8.49 -22.50
C ARG A 267 -2.17 -7.82 -22.95
N PRO A 268 -1.03 -8.17 -22.36
CA PRO A 268 -0.80 -9.06 -21.21
C PRO A 268 -1.13 -8.35 -19.89
N SER A 269 -1.88 -8.98 -19.03
CA SER A 269 -2.25 -8.48 -17.71
C SER A 269 -2.08 -9.58 -16.66
#